data_c91115a2917690077aec0060a440c5bc
#
_entry.id   c91115a2917690077aec0060a440c5bc
#
_cell.length_a   1.000
_cell.length_b   1.000
_cell.length_c   1.000
_cell.angle_alpha   90.00
_cell.angle_beta   90.00
_cell.angle_gamma   90.00
#
_symmetry.space_group_name_H-M   'P 1'
#
loop_
_entity.id
_entity.type
_entity.pdbx_description
1 polymer ?
#
loop_
_entity_poly.entity_id
_entity_poly.type
_entity_poly.pdbx_seq_one_letter_code
_entity_poly.pdbx_strand_id
1 'polypeptide(L)' 'MKEKIKKWYNKGLWTKEMVYNAVIKTVITMDDYIEIVGLETEVE' A
#
# COMPACT_ATOMS: atom_id res chain seq x y z
N MET A 1 -10.16 -5.35 2.95
CA MET A 1 -8.81 -5.83 2.71
C MET A 1 -7.76 -4.76 2.85
N LYS A 2 -8.05 -3.60 2.34
CA LYS A 2 -7.10 -2.51 2.40
C LYS A 2 -6.66 -2.19 3.83
N GLU A 3 -7.58 -2.27 4.75
CA GLU A 3 -7.27 -1.91 6.13
C GLU A 3 -6.23 -2.82 6.76
N LYS A 4 -6.31 -4.10 6.45
CA LYS A 4 -5.34 -5.05 6.98
C LYS A 4 -3.96 -4.78 6.39
N ILE A 5 -3.92 -4.53 5.11
CA ILE A 5 -2.66 -4.26 4.43
C ILE A 5 -2.05 -2.98 4.96
N LYS A 6 -2.87 -1.97 5.17
CA LYS A 6 -2.40 -0.71 5.71
C LYS A 6 -1.79 -0.91 7.09
N LYS A 7 -2.45 -1.71 7.91
CA LYS A 7 -1.96 -2.00 9.24
C LYS A 7 -0.62 -2.73 9.17
N TRP A 8 -0.52 -3.72 8.31
CA TRP A 8 0.71 -4.48 8.16
C TRP A 8 1.84 -3.59 7.66
N TYR A 9 1.54 -2.70 6.73
CA TYR A 9 2.54 -1.80 6.21
C TYR A 9 3.05 -0.87 7.31
N ASN A 10 2.14 -0.33 8.09
CA ASN A 10 2.51 0.58 9.17
C ASN A 10 3.33 -0.10 10.23
N LYS A 11 3.13 -1.39 10.41
CA LYS A 11 3.90 -2.15 11.39
C LYS A 11 5.25 -2.60 10.85
N GLY A 12 5.49 -2.35 9.57
CA GLY A 12 6.74 -2.77 8.98
C GLY A 12 6.74 -4.20 8.49
N LEU A 13 5.58 -4.84 8.50
CA LEU A 13 5.48 -6.21 8.02
C LEU A 13 5.44 -6.28 6.50
N TRP A 14 5.00 -5.22 5.86
CA TRP A 14 4.91 -5.15 4.42
C TRP A 14 5.75 -4.00 3.90
N THR A 15 6.30 -4.18 2.70
CA THR A 15 7.06 -3.13 2.04
C THR A 15 6.20 -2.52 0.94
N LYS A 16 6.70 -1.41 0.39
CA LYS A 16 6.00 -0.79 -0.72
C LYS A 16 5.82 -1.77 -1.86
N GLU A 17 6.85 -2.57 -2.09
CA GLU A 17 6.82 -3.52 -3.18
C GLU A 17 5.71 -4.55 -2.97
N MET A 18 5.54 -4.98 -1.75
CA MET A 18 4.49 -5.95 -1.45
C MET A 18 3.11 -5.33 -1.65
N VAL A 19 2.96 -4.08 -1.26
CA VAL A 19 1.69 -3.39 -1.47
C VAL A 19 1.43 -3.24 -2.96
N TYR A 20 2.46 -2.92 -3.71
CA TYR A 20 2.32 -2.78 -5.15
C TYR A 20 1.92 -4.11 -5.79
N ASN A 21 2.49 -5.20 -5.32
CA ASN A 21 2.11 -6.52 -5.82
C ASN A 21 0.64 -6.80 -5.57
N ALA A 22 0.10 -6.32 -4.46
CA ALA A 22 -1.31 -6.48 -4.17
C ALA A 22 -2.15 -5.74 -5.21
N VAL A 23 -1.65 -4.61 -5.68
CA VAL A 23 -2.34 -3.87 -6.73
C VAL A 23 -2.35 -4.68 -8.01
N ILE A 24 -1.20 -5.24 -8.34
CA ILE A 24 -1.08 -6.04 -9.56
C ILE A 24 -2.02 -7.22 -9.52
N LYS A 25 -2.18 -7.83 -8.36
CA LYS A 25 -3.05 -8.98 -8.21
C LYS A 25 -4.50 -8.58 -8.02
N THR A 26 -4.78 -7.30 -8.09
CA THR A 26 -6.13 -6.76 -7.95
C THR A 26 -6.73 -7.00 -6.57
N VAL A 27 -5.90 -7.19 -5.59
CA VAL A 27 -6.38 -7.31 -4.22
C VAL A 27 -6.81 -5.94 -3.72
N ILE A 28 -6.06 -4.90 -4.11
CA ILE A 28 -6.40 -3.53 -3.80
C ILE A 28 -6.24 -2.71 -5.07
N THR A 29 -6.72 -1.48 -5.02
CA THR A 29 -6.62 -0.59 -6.17
C THR A 29 -5.43 0.33 -6.03
N MET A 30 -5.15 1.07 -7.09
CA MET A 30 -4.07 2.02 -7.06
C MET A 30 -4.33 3.11 -6.04
N ASP A 31 -5.59 3.50 -5.91
CA ASP A 31 -5.97 4.49 -4.90
C ASP A 31 -5.64 3.97 -3.51
N ASP A 32 -5.91 2.70 -3.28
CA ASP A 32 -5.60 2.10 -2.00
C ASP A 32 -4.10 2.07 -1.76
N TYR A 33 -3.34 1.78 -2.80
CA TYR A 33 -1.90 1.76 -2.71
C TYR A 33 -1.37 3.12 -2.26
N ILE A 34 -1.86 4.16 -2.90
CA ILE A 34 -1.44 5.52 -2.56
C ILE A 34 -1.81 5.85 -1.14
N GLU A 35 -2.99 5.46 -0.74
CA GLU A 35 -3.45 5.74 0.61
C GLU A 35 -2.62 5.02 1.65
N ILE A 36 -2.25 3.78 1.37
CA ILE A 36 -1.49 2.98 2.31
C ILE A 36 -0.05 3.47 2.40
N VAL A 37 0.59 3.69 1.27
CA VAL A 37 1.97 4.09 1.25
C VAL A 37 2.13 5.55 1.67
N GLY A 38 1.08 6.35 1.49
CA GLY A 38 1.12 7.69 2.03
C GLY A 38 1.57 8.76 1.09
N LEU A 39 1.90 8.42 -0.11
CA LEU A 39 2.14 9.41 -1.10
C LEU A 39 3.12 10.47 -0.74
N GLU A 40 3.88 10.24 0.25
CA GLU A 40 4.85 11.22 0.64
C GLU A 40 5.74 11.48 -0.51
N THR A 41 5.62 10.63 -1.41
CA THR A 41 6.35 10.85 -2.57
C THR A 41 6.02 12.13 -3.20
N GLU A 42 5.33 12.59 -2.93
CA GLU A 42 5.16 13.55 -3.62
C GLU A 42 5.60 14.61 -3.42
N VAL A 43 5.84 14.71 -3.17
CA VAL A 43 6.18 15.69 -3.14
C VAL A 43 6.97 16.26 -3.64
N GLU A 44 7.08 16.23 -4.00
CA GLU A 44 7.69 16.77 -4.57
C GLU A 44 7.91 17.21 -4.73
#